data_444914bc4b07707e8de5d1ad08aa8580
#
_entry.id   444914bc4b07707e8de5d1ad08aa8580
#
_cell.length_a   1.000
_cell.length_b   1.000
_cell.length_c   1.000
_cell.angle_alpha   90.00
_cell.angle_beta   90.00
_cell.angle_gamma   90.00
#
_symmetry.space_group_name_H-M   'P 1'
#
loop_
_entity.id
_entity.type
_entity.pdbx_description
1 polymer ?
#
loop_
_entity_poly.entity_id
_entity_poly.type
_entity_poly.pdbx_seq_one_letter_code
_entity_poly.pdbx_strand_id
1 'polypeptide(L)'
;MKRIYLLLSLLAGCLFMQAAIYNVRDFGAKADGKTIDSPAINRAIEAAAQEGGGTVYLPAGEYACYSIRLKSNIHLYLEQGARIIAAFPGKDEGYDSAEPNEHNKYQDFGHSHWKNSLIWGIGLENITISGPGLIYGKGLTREESRLPGVGNKAISLKDCRNVTLKDFSMLHCGHFALLATGVEHLTLLNLKVDTNRDGFDIDCCRNVRISQCTVNSPWDDAIVLKASYALGRFKDTENVTISDCYVSGFDKGSVLDGSWQLDEPQAPDHGYRTGRIKLGTESSGGFRNIVLTNCIFEHCRGLALETVDGGHLEDIVISNITMRNIVNAPIFLRLGARMRSPEGTPIGTMKRILISDINVWNADSRYSSIISGVPGASIEDVTFRNICLLYTSPSPRD
;
A
#
# COMPACT_ATOMS: atom_id res chain seq x y z
N MET A 1 22.68 -53.19 23.09
CA MET A 1 23.53 -51.98 23.10
C MET A 1 23.52 -51.22 21.76
N LYS A 2 23.78 -51.82 20.60
CA LYS A 2 23.79 -51.10 19.31
C LYS A 2 22.49 -50.39 18.94
N ARG A 3 21.29 -50.86 19.32
CA ARG A 3 20.00 -50.24 19.05
C ARG A 3 19.71 -49.00 19.93
N ILE A 4 20.31 -48.94 21.13
CA ILE A 4 20.15 -47.77 22.04
C ILE A 4 21.00 -46.60 21.56
N TYR A 5 22.18 -46.84 21.00
CA TYR A 5 23.02 -45.80 20.41
C TYR A 5 22.41 -45.18 19.14
N LEU A 6 21.66 -45.96 18.36
CA LEU A 6 20.96 -45.46 17.16
C LEU A 6 19.77 -44.54 17.53
N LEU A 7 19.04 -44.88 18.61
CA LEU A 7 17.97 -44.04 19.12
C LEU A 7 18.48 -42.73 19.76
N LEU A 8 19.60 -42.80 20.49
CA LEU A 8 20.24 -41.59 21.05
C LEU A 8 20.83 -40.69 19.98
N SER A 9 21.35 -41.22 18.88
CA SER A 9 21.83 -40.42 17.75
C SER A 9 20.69 -39.81 16.94
N LEU A 10 19.50 -40.42 16.84
CA LEU A 10 18.31 -39.83 16.24
C LEU A 10 17.68 -38.77 17.15
N LEU A 11 17.70 -38.92 18.48
CA LEU A 11 17.25 -37.88 19.41
C LEU A 11 18.20 -36.67 19.46
N ALA A 12 19.50 -36.85 19.29
CA ALA A 12 20.47 -35.77 19.20
C ALA A 12 20.37 -34.96 17.89
N GLY A 13 19.78 -35.55 16.83
CA GLY A 13 19.50 -34.89 15.55
C GLY A 13 18.23 -34.03 15.56
N CYS A 14 17.38 -34.14 16.58
CA CYS A 14 16.28 -33.22 16.86
C CYS A 14 16.74 -32.01 17.67
N LEU A 15 17.93 -31.49 17.41
CA LEU A 15 18.36 -30.19 17.93
C LEU A 15 17.42 -29.12 17.36
N PHE A 16 16.59 -28.61 18.26
CA PHE A 16 15.76 -27.44 18.17
C PHE A 16 16.16 -26.51 16.99
N MET A 17 15.45 -26.60 15.88
CA MET A 17 15.42 -25.51 14.90
C MET A 17 14.67 -24.36 15.57
N GLN A 18 15.30 -23.72 16.54
CA GLN A 18 14.84 -22.42 17.03
C GLN A 18 15.08 -21.45 15.89
N ALA A 19 14.03 -20.79 15.42
CA ALA A 19 14.18 -19.76 14.40
C ALA A 19 15.25 -18.76 14.88
N ALA A 20 16.35 -18.64 14.14
CA ALA A 20 17.45 -17.78 14.53
C ALA A 20 16.99 -16.31 14.61
N ILE A 21 17.33 -15.66 15.72
CA ILE A 21 17.04 -14.23 15.95
C ILE A 21 18.32 -13.44 15.80
N TYR A 22 18.31 -12.49 14.89
CA TYR A 22 19.41 -11.58 14.59
C TYR A 22 19.08 -10.20 15.15
N ASN A 23 19.55 -9.89 16.37
CA ASN A 23 19.35 -8.59 16.97
C ASN A 23 20.24 -7.55 16.26
N VAL A 24 19.65 -6.51 15.67
CA VAL A 24 20.39 -5.51 14.89
C VAL A 24 21.46 -4.79 15.71
N ARG A 25 21.34 -4.74 17.05
CA ARG A 25 22.36 -4.16 17.93
C ARG A 25 23.65 -4.96 17.93
N ASP A 26 23.58 -6.28 17.78
CA ASP A 26 24.76 -7.14 17.69
C ASP A 26 25.54 -6.92 16.38
N PHE A 27 24.87 -6.32 15.39
CA PHE A 27 25.45 -5.89 14.11
C PHE A 27 25.86 -4.40 14.08
N GLY A 28 25.80 -3.74 15.24
CA GLY A 28 26.33 -2.39 15.44
C GLY A 28 25.30 -1.26 15.33
N ALA A 29 23.98 -1.56 15.27
CA ALA A 29 22.95 -0.53 15.30
C ALA A 29 22.97 0.24 16.64
N LYS A 30 22.90 1.56 16.57
CA LYS A 30 22.91 2.44 17.74
C LYS A 30 21.51 2.72 18.26
N ALA A 31 20.54 2.86 17.37
CA ALA A 31 19.15 3.19 17.70
C ALA A 31 19.02 4.47 18.55
N ASP A 32 19.79 5.49 18.21
CA ASP A 32 19.87 6.79 18.90
C ASP A 32 19.15 7.92 18.13
N GLY A 33 18.51 7.59 17.01
CA GLY A 33 17.80 8.52 16.12
C GLY A 33 18.71 9.46 15.30
N LYS A 34 20.02 9.28 15.36
CA LYS A 34 21.04 10.15 14.72
C LYS A 34 22.00 9.37 13.84
N THR A 35 22.56 8.29 14.38
CA THR A 35 23.47 7.40 13.63
C THR A 35 22.69 6.67 12.56
N ILE A 36 23.22 6.60 11.33
CA ILE A 36 22.57 5.85 10.26
C ILE A 36 22.73 4.35 10.52
N ASP A 37 21.64 3.70 10.86
CA ASP A 37 21.59 2.29 11.26
C ASP A 37 21.25 1.31 10.10
N SER A 38 20.85 1.82 8.93
CA SER A 38 20.58 0.93 7.78
C SER A 38 21.73 0.01 7.41
N PRO A 39 23.03 0.37 7.50
CA PRO A 39 24.11 -0.59 7.26
C PRO A 39 24.14 -1.74 8.27
N ALA A 40 23.85 -1.48 9.55
CA ALA A 40 23.80 -2.52 10.59
C ALA A 40 22.59 -3.45 10.38
N ILE A 41 21.40 -2.90 10.08
CA ILE A 41 20.20 -3.66 9.78
C ILE A 41 20.44 -4.53 8.54
N ASN A 42 21.04 -3.98 7.48
CA ASN A 42 21.35 -4.75 6.26
C ASN A 42 22.35 -5.87 6.53
N ARG A 43 23.34 -5.70 7.41
CA ARG A 43 24.22 -6.81 7.83
C ARG A 43 23.47 -7.92 8.57
N ALA A 44 22.53 -7.56 9.44
CA ALA A 44 21.70 -8.55 10.14
C ALA A 44 20.81 -9.34 9.16
N ILE A 45 20.20 -8.64 8.18
CA ILE A 45 19.40 -9.27 7.11
C ILE A 45 20.27 -10.20 6.27
N GLU A 46 21.48 -9.77 5.90
CA GLU A 46 22.39 -10.59 5.09
C GLU A 46 22.84 -11.85 5.85
N ALA A 47 23.21 -11.72 7.14
CA ALA A 47 23.57 -12.85 7.98
C ALA A 47 22.43 -13.86 8.11
N ALA A 48 21.19 -13.38 8.36
CA ALA A 48 20.02 -14.23 8.41
C ALA A 48 19.78 -14.96 7.08
N ALA A 49 19.90 -14.25 5.96
CA ALA A 49 19.69 -14.83 4.63
C ALA A 49 20.75 -15.89 4.28
N GLN A 50 22.00 -15.72 4.68
CA GLN A 50 23.09 -16.70 4.47
C GLN A 50 22.84 -18.02 5.20
N GLU A 51 22.12 -17.99 6.31
CA GLU A 51 21.70 -19.17 7.07
C GLU A 51 20.31 -19.71 6.67
N GLY A 52 19.76 -19.22 5.55
CA GLY A 52 18.49 -19.70 4.98
C GLY A 52 17.26 -18.92 5.44
N GLY A 53 17.40 -17.94 6.29
CA GLY A 53 16.35 -17.08 6.80
C GLY A 53 16.33 -16.91 8.30
N GLY A 54 15.43 -16.08 8.82
CA GLY A 54 15.31 -15.86 10.26
C GLY A 54 14.62 -14.56 10.62
N THR A 55 14.54 -14.28 11.91
CA THR A 55 13.96 -13.04 12.44
C THR A 55 15.07 -12.02 12.66
N VAL A 56 15.00 -10.90 11.93
CA VAL A 56 15.82 -9.71 12.18
C VAL A 56 15.04 -8.83 13.15
N TYR A 57 15.55 -8.76 14.38
CA TYR A 57 14.87 -8.15 15.51
C TYR A 57 15.38 -6.73 15.79
N LEU A 58 14.46 -5.78 15.77
CA LEU A 58 14.73 -4.39 16.15
C LEU A 58 14.13 -4.14 17.55
N PRO A 59 14.94 -4.13 18.63
CA PRO A 59 14.47 -3.73 19.96
C PRO A 59 14.06 -2.26 20.01
N ALA A 60 13.41 -1.84 21.10
CA ALA A 60 13.02 -0.45 21.32
C ALA A 60 14.19 0.54 21.09
N GLY A 61 13.91 1.61 20.35
CA GLY A 61 14.90 2.66 20.00
C GLY A 61 14.57 3.32 18.66
N GLU A 62 15.31 4.35 18.30
CA GLU A 62 15.12 5.14 17.09
C GLU A 62 16.22 4.84 16.06
N TYR A 63 15.89 4.19 14.97
CA TYR A 63 16.81 3.76 13.92
C TYR A 63 16.72 4.73 12.74
N ALA A 64 17.67 5.68 12.64
CA ALA A 64 17.76 6.54 11.46
C ALA A 64 18.28 5.73 10.27
N CYS A 65 17.53 5.68 9.20
CA CYS A 65 17.82 4.78 8.07
C CYS A 65 17.69 5.46 6.72
N TYR A 66 18.54 5.05 5.80
CA TYR A 66 18.31 5.07 4.36
C TYR A 66 17.76 3.71 3.93
N SER A 67 18.14 3.20 2.76
CA SER A 67 17.57 1.96 2.25
C SER A 67 17.91 0.71 3.08
N ILE A 68 16.88 0.03 3.55
CA ILE A 68 16.91 -1.32 4.11
C ILE A 68 16.54 -2.29 2.98
N ARG A 69 17.44 -3.22 2.67
CA ARG A 69 17.33 -4.15 1.55
C ARG A 69 16.88 -5.52 2.03
N LEU A 70 15.64 -5.88 1.74
CA LEU A 70 15.09 -7.18 2.15
C LEU A 70 15.74 -8.34 1.38
N LYS A 71 15.64 -9.54 1.94
CA LYS A 71 16.01 -10.81 1.33
C LYS A 71 14.87 -11.82 1.52
N SER A 72 14.92 -12.92 0.79
CA SER A 72 13.95 -14.00 0.96
C SER A 72 14.08 -14.67 2.33
N ASN A 73 12.96 -15.21 2.84
CA ASN A 73 12.86 -15.92 4.12
C ASN A 73 13.19 -15.05 5.35
N ILE A 74 12.98 -13.73 5.28
CA ILE A 74 13.25 -12.79 6.37
C ILE A 74 11.95 -12.35 7.04
N HIS A 75 11.96 -12.41 8.36
CA HIS A 75 10.99 -11.73 9.21
C HIS A 75 11.67 -10.50 9.86
N LEU A 76 11.35 -9.30 9.39
CA LEU A 76 11.75 -8.05 10.04
C LEU A 76 10.74 -7.72 11.14
N TYR A 77 11.17 -7.84 12.40
CA TYR A 77 10.31 -7.64 13.56
C TYR A 77 10.65 -6.36 14.30
N LEU A 78 9.66 -5.47 14.44
CA LEU A 78 9.76 -4.20 15.14
C LEU A 78 9.14 -4.33 16.54
N GLU A 79 9.95 -4.33 17.58
CA GLU A 79 9.49 -4.41 18.97
C GLU A 79 8.68 -3.17 19.37
N GLN A 80 7.89 -3.27 20.44
CA GLN A 80 7.23 -2.12 21.04
C GLN A 80 8.23 -1.02 21.36
N GLY A 81 8.01 0.18 20.80
CA GLY A 81 8.93 1.31 20.93
C GLY A 81 10.09 1.34 19.93
N ALA A 82 10.18 0.36 19.02
CA ALA A 82 11.09 0.43 17.88
C ALA A 82 10.53 1.41 16.84
N ARG A 83 11.38 2.32 16.35
CA ARG A 83 11.04 3.31 15.33
C ARG A 83 12.08 3.29 14.21
N ILE A 84 11.71 2.87 13.02
CA ILE A 84 12.53 3.09 11.81
C ILE A 84 12.21 4.49 11.30
N ILE A 85 13.21 5.38 11.28
CA ILE A 85 13.05 6.76 10.87
C ILE A 85 13.79 6.97 9.56
N ALA A 86 13.09 7.32 8.52
CA ALA A 86 13.67 7.73 7.26
C ALA A 86 14.53 9.00 7.47
N ALA A 87 15.82 8.89 7.23
CA ALA A 87 16.75 10.01 7.36
C ALA A 87 16.65 10.96 6.16
N PHE A 88 16.91 12.25 6.37
CA PHE A 88 17.07 13.19 5.27
C PHE A 88 18.35 12.87 4.49
N PRO A 89 18.31 12.82 3.14
CA PRO A 89 19.50 12.57 2.35
C PRO A 89 20.56 13.67 2.58
N GLY A 90 21.80 13.23 2.75
CA GLY A 90 22.96 14.12 2.84
C GLY A 90 23.54 14.43 1.46
N LYS A 91 24.70 15.13 1.43
CA LYS A 91 25.37 15.48 0.18
C LYS A 91 25.87 14.23 -0.58
N ASP A 92 26.42 13.25 0.16
CA ASP A 92 27.05 12.05 -0.39
C ASP A 92 26.45 10.75 0.18
N GLU A 93 25.35 10.86 0.93
CA GLU A 93 24.64 9.76 1.57
C GLU A 93 23.16 9.84 1.33
N GLY A 94 22.51 8.70 1.15
CA GLY A 94 21.07 8.67 0.89
C GLY A 94 20.54 7.28 0.58
N TYR A 95 19.36 7.28 -0.01
CA TYR A 95 18.66 6.09 -0.46
C TYR A 95 19.30 5.51 -1.72
N ASP A 96 19.02 4.24 -1.96
CA ASP A 96 19.40 3.60 -3.22
C ASP A 96 18.77 4.35 -4.40
N SER A 97 19.50 4.45 -5.50
CA SER A 97 18.99 5.14 -6.68
C SER A 97 17.83 4.38 -7.32
N ALA A 98 16.88 5.13 -7.86
CA ALA A 98 15.83 4.58 -8.70
C ALA A 98 16.47 3.81 -9.86
N GLU A 99 16.05 2.56 -10.04
CA GLU A 99 16.51 1.74 -11.16
C GLU A 99 15.93 2.22 -12.49
N PRO A 100 16.64 2.04 -13.60
CA PRO A 100 16.08 2.32 -14.93
C PRO A 100 14.83 1.49 -15.22
N ASN A 101 13.81 2.12 -15.81
CA ASN A 101 12.63 1.45 -16.32
C ASN A 101 12.19 2.11 -17.63
N GLU A 102 12.24 1.37 -18.72
CA GLU A 102 11.88 1.86 -20.06
C GLU A 102 10.37 2.06 -20.27
N HIS A 103 9.56 1.59 -19.31
CA HIS A 103 8.10 1.68 -19.36
C HIS A 103 7.53 2.90 -18.63
N ASN A 104 8.36 3.82 -18.16
CA ASN A 104 7.95 5.02 -17.40
C ASN A 104 6.89 5.88 -18.08
N LYS A 105 6.81 5.85 -19.40
CA LYS A 105 5.86 6.64 -20.19
C LYS A 105 4.39 6.22 -20.01
N TYR A 106 4.12 5.04 -19.46
CA TYR A 106 2.78 4.49 -19.32
C TYR A 106 2.14 4.76 -17.95
N GLN A 107 2.92 5.18 -16.97
CA GLN A 107 2.46 5.55 -15.63
C GLN A 107 3.33 6.68 -15.08
N ASP A 108 2.94 7.24 -13.94
CA ASP A 108 3.74 8.24 -13.26
C ASP A 108 5.05 7.62 -12.75
N PHE A 109 6.15 8.40 -12.73
CA PHE A 109 7.49 7.91 -12.43
C PHE A 109 7.58 7.11 -11.12
N GLY A 110 6.92 7.58 -10.07
CA GLY A 110 6.92 6.92 -8.76
C GLY A 110 6.46 5.46 -8.78
N HIS A 111 5.58 5.09 -9.73
CA HIS A 111 5.03 3.74 -9.86
C HIS A 111 5.96 2.75 -10.58
N SER A 112 7.07 3.21 -11.12
CA SER A 112 7.96 2.40 -11.97
C SER A 112 9.33 2.17 -11.37
N HIS A 113 9.53 2.54 -10.11
CA HIS A 113 10.81 2.45 -9.42
C HIS A 113 10.60 2.00 -7.97
N TRP A 114 11.45 1.10 -7.49
CA TRP A 114 11.27 0.45 -6.19
C TRP A 114 12.46 0.66 -5.24
N LYS A 115 13.70 0.74 -5.74
CA LYS A 115 14.90 0.81 -4.91
C LYS A 115 15.04 2.11 -4.13
N ASN A 116 14.53 3.22 -4.68
CA ASN A 116 14.58 4.54 -4.02
C ASN A 116 13.56 4.64 -2.86
N SER A 117 13.65 3.73 -1.93
CA SER A 117 12.71 3.53 -0.82
C SER A 117 13.43 3.25 0.49
N LEU A 118 12.73 3.49 1.60
CA LEU A 118 13.26 3.18 2.94
C LEU A 118 13.42 1.67 3.16
N ILE A 119 12.43 0.89 2.74
CA ILE A 119 12.49 -0.58 2.78
C ILE A 119 12.10 -1.08 1.40
N TRP A 120 12.92 -1.94 0.80
CA TRP A 120 12.57 -2.48 -0.50
C TRP A 120 12.99 -3.95 -0.71
N GLY A 121 12.27 -4.63 -1.62
CA GLY A 121 12.55 -5.99 -2.04
C GLY A 121 12.07 -6.27 -3.46
N ILE A 122 12.90 -6.97 -4.26
CA ILE A 122 12.60 -7.31 -5.66
C ILE A 122 12.86 -8.80 -5.88
N GLY A 123 11.86 -9.53 -6.40
CA GLY A 123 11.98 -10.94 -6.73
C GLY A 123 12.18 -11.86 -5.53
N LEU A 124 11.64 -11.48 -4.37
CA LEU A 124 11.85 -12.17 -3.10
C LEU A 124 10.64 -13.01 -2.71
N GLU A 125 10.85 -13.96 -1.80
CA GLU A 125 9.77 -14.78 -1.26
C GLU A 125 9.83 -14.95 0.26
N ASN A 126 8.67 -15.27 0.85
CA ASN A 126 8.52 -15.55 2.29
C ASN A 126 9.00 -14.39 3.15
N ILE A 127 8.45 -13.19 2.92
CA ILE A 127 8.79 -11.97 3.66
C ILE A 127 7.71 -11.69 4.69
N THR A 128 8.11 -11.38 5.90
CA THR A 128 7.23 -10.83 6.93
C THR A 128 7.84 -9.55 7.50
N ILE A 129 7.05 -8.48 7.59
CA ILE A 129 7.35 -7.31 8.42
C ILE A 129 6.24 -7.23 9.45
N SER A 130 6.58 -7.22 10.74
CA SER A 130 5.56 -7.21 11.78
C SER A 130 6.04 -6.60 13.10
N GLY A 131 5.12 -6.52 14.06
CA GLY A 131 5.38 -6.03 15.40
C GLY A 131 4.87 -4.62 15.64
N PRO A 132 4.66 -4.21 16.89
CA PRO A 132 3.95 -2.97 17.25
C PRO A 132 4.80 -1.69 17.12
N GLY A 133 5.84 -1.71 16.32
CA GLY A 133 6.71 -0.56 16.07
C GLY A 133 6.15 0.46 15.08
N LEU A 134 6.96 1.47 14.77
CA LEU A 134 6.62 2.57 13.88
C LEU A 134 7.63 2.68 12.73
N ILE A 135 7.13 2.84 11.50
CA ILE A 135 7.90 3.28 10.35
C ILE A 135 7.56 4.75 10.11
N TYR A 136 8.53 5.64 10.31
CA TYR A 136 8.35 7.09 10.15
C TYR A 136 9.12 7.61 8.93
N GLY A 137 8.39 7.98 7.90
CA GLY A 137 8.95 8.44 6.62
C GLY A 137 9.42 9.90 6.61
N LYS A 138 9.89 10.43 7.73
CA LYS A 138 10.26 11.84 7.95
C LYS A 138 11.12 12.46 6.85
N GLY A 139 12.10 11.73 6.35
CA GLY A 139 13.06 12.20 5.32
C GLY A 139 12.67 11.80 3.90
N LEU A 140 11.53 11.13 3.70
CA LEU A 140 11.02 10.78 2.38
C LEU A 140 10.34 11.97 1.73
N THR A 141 10.56 12.17 0.43
CA THR A 141 9.86 13.20 -0.31
C THR A 141 8.48 12.71 -0.76
N ARG A 142 7.50 13.61 -0.77
CA ARG A 142 6.20 13.40 -1.41
C ARG A 142 6.31 13.39 -2.93
N GLU A 143 7.30 14.08 -3.47
CA GLU A 143 7.46 14.28 -4.90
C GLU A 143 8.04 13.05 -5.61
N GLU A 144 7.77 12.93 -6.88
CA GLU A 144 8.44 11.98 -7.76
C GLU A 144 9.88 12.44 -8.00
N SER A 145 10.83 11.94 -7.24
CA SER A 145 12.22 12.35 -7.35
C SER A 145 13.03 11.40 -8.21
N ARG A 146 13.78 11.97 -9.14
CA ARG A 146 14.81 11.28 -9.94
C ARG A 146 16.21 11.56 -9.45
N LEU A 147 16.35 12.38 -8.41
CA LEU A 147 17.65 12.74 -7.86
C LEU A 147 18.28 11.55 -7.14
N PRO A 148 19.56 11.26 -7.36
CA PRO A 148 20.28 10.24 -6.62
C PRO A 148 20.20 10.49 -5.11
N GLY A 149 20.06 9.41 -4.35
CA GLY A 149 20.02 9.47 -2.88
C GLY A 149 18.67 9.93 -2.29
N VAL A 150 17.69 10.34 -3.09
CA VAL A 150 16.36 10.75 -2.62
C VAL A 150 15.40 9.56 -2.63
N GLY A 151 14.83 9.26 -1.45
CA GLY A 151 13.77 8.24 -1.29
C GLY A 151 12.39 8.86 -1.25
N ASN A 152 11.40 8.17 -1.79
CA ASN A 152 10.01 8.66 -1.80
C ASN A 152 8.97 7.61 -1.41
N LYS A 153 9.38 6.45 -0.91
CA LYS A 153 8.45 5.37 -0.48
C LYS A 153 8.92 4.79 0.85
N ALA A 154 7.96 4.49 1.75
CA ALA A 154 8.32 3.81 2.97
C ALA A 154 8.62 2.33 2.71
N ILE A 155 7.73 1.61 2.03
CA ILE A 155 7.95 0.21 1.64
C ILE A 155 7.66 0.06 0.15
N SER A 156 8.55 -0.63 -0.58
CA SER A 156 8.29 -1.02 -1.95
C SER A 156 8.71 -2.46 -2.25
N LEU A 157 7.83 -3.18 -2.92
CA LEU A 157 8.00 -4.60 -3.25
C LEU A 157 7.68 -4.82 -4.72
N LYS A 158 8.55 -5.53 -5.44
CA LYS A 158 8.33 -5.88 -6.84
C LYS A 158 8.52 -7.37 -7.09
N ASP A 159 7.56 -7.99 -7.80
CA ASP A 159 7.62 -9.41 -8.18
C ASP A 159 7.98 -10.34 -6.99
N CYS A 160 7.45 -10.03 -5.79
CA CYS A 160 7.63 -10.83 -4.59
C CYS A 160 6.50 -11.85 -4.40
N ARG A 161 6.71 -12.86 -3.55
CA ARG A 161 5.72 -13.89 -3.25
C ARG A 161 5.67 -14.22 -1.76
N ASN A 162 4.47 -14.56 -1.23
CA ASN A 162 4.23 -14.90 0.17
C ASN A 162 4.71 -13.78 1.10
N VAL A 163 4.05 -12.62 1.01
CA VAL A 163 4.39 -11.42 1.77
C VAL A 163 3.32 -11.16 2.83
N THR A 164 3.74 -10.91 4.06
CA THR A 164 2.87 -10.51 5.16
C THR A 164 3.39 -9.24 5.82
N LEU A 165 2.57 -8.20 5.85
CA LEU A 165 2.82 -6.94 6.57
C LEU A 165 1.74 -6.78 7.63
N LYS A 166 2.11 -6.72 8.93
CA LYS A 166 1.09 -6.69 9.98
C LYS A 166 1.53 -6.03 11.29
N ASP A 167 0.54 -5.47 12.00
CA ASP A 167 0.62 -5.04 13.40
C ASP A 167 1.51 -3.83 13.68
N PHE A 168 1.95 -3.06 12.67
CA PHE A 168 2.76 -1.85 12.86
C PHE A 168 2.05 -0.59 12.37
N SER A 169 2.60 0.56 12.77
CA SER A 169 2.14 1.88 12.34
C SER A 169 3.09 2.49 11.32
N MET A 170 2.56 3.35 10.44
CA MET A 170 3.32 4.09 9.45
C MET A 170 2.91 5.57 9.47
N LEU A 171 3.88 6.47 9.44
CA LEU A 171 3.66 7.92 9.54
C LEU A 171 4.44 8.68 8.46
N HIS A 172 3.77 9.60 7.72
CA HIS A 172 4.37 10.50 6.72
C HIS A 172 5.26 9.78 5.70
N CYS A 173 4.70 8.87 4.94
CA CYS A 173 5.45 7.90 4.15
C CYS A 173 5.98 8.39 2.78
N GLY A 174 5.99 9.69 2.55
CA GLY A 174 6.43 10.26 1.27
C GLY A 174 5.33 10.15 0.20
N HIS A 175 5.68 9.64 -0.97
CA HIS A 175 4.76 9.44 -2.08
C HIS A 175 3.86 8.20 -1.86
N PHE A 176 4.44 7.11 -1.32
CA PHE A 176 3.72 5.86 -1.01
C PHE A 176 4.08 5.34 0.38
N ALA A 177 3.09 4.93 1.15
CA ALA A 177 3.36 4.11 2.32
C ALA A 177 3.78 2.69 1.91
N LEU A 178 3.03 2.08 1.01
CA LEU A 178 3.38 0.82 0.37
C LEU A 178 3.13 0.90 -1.13
N LEU A 179 4.16 0.62 -1.94
CA LEU A 179 4.03 0.29 -3.35
C LEU A 179 4.32 -1.21 -3.53
N ALA A 180 3.31 -2.00 -3.84
CA ALA A 180 3.44 -3.43 -4.14
C ALA A 180 3.10 -3.66 -5.60
N THR A 181 4.10 -4.02 -6.43
CA THR A 181 3.91 -4.26 -7.86
C THR A 181 4.24 -5.70 -8.21
N GLY A 182 3.27 -6.41 -8.78
CA GLY A 182 3.48 -7.79 -9.24
C GLY A 182 3.51 -8.84 -8.13
N VAL A 183 3.18 -8.50 -6.89
CA VAL A 183 3.27 -9.38 -5.72
C VAL A 183 2.16 -10.44 -5.74
N GLU A 184 2.51 -11.68 -5.40
CA GLU A 184 1.57 -12.79 -5.26
C GLU A 184 1.48 -13.26 -3.80
N HIS A 185 0.26 -13.56 -3.32
CA HIS A 185 -0.01 -13.90 -1.92
C HIS A 185 0.45 -12.81 -0.95
N LEU A 186 -0.19 -11.64 -1.05
CA LEU A 186 0.06 -10.49 -0.18
C LEU A 186 -1.00 -10.41 0.92
N THR A 187 -0.57 -10.30 2.16
CA THR A 187 -1.44 -10.05 3.32
C THR A 187 -1.04 -8.74 4.01
N LEU A 188 -1.98 -7.81 4.11
CA LEU A 188 -1.88 -6.59 4.92
C LEU A 188 -2.91 -6.69 6.04
N LEU A 189 -2.45 -6.73 7.29
CA LEU A 189 -3.31 -6.99 8.44
C LEU A 189 -3.03 -6.02 9.59
N ASN A 190 -4.07 -5.39 10.13
CA ASN A 190 -3.99 -4.54 11.34
C ASN A 190 -2.88 -3.47 11.25
N LEU A 191 -2.75 -2.83 10.09
CA LEU A 191 -1.83 -1.71 9.87
C LEU A 191 -2.53 -0.38 10.17
N LYS A 192 -1.80 0.54 10.80
CA LYS A 192 -2.25 1.91 11.04
C LYS A 192 -1.37 2.86 10.23
N VAL A 193 -1.90 3.41 9.16
CA VAL A 193 -1.17 4.29 8.25
C VAL A 193 -1.75 5.69 8.31
N ASP A 194 -0.91 6.66 8.61
CA ASP A 194 -1.26 8.07 8.61
C ASP A 194 -0.23 8.81 7.77
N THR A 195 -0.55 8.96 6.51
CA THR A 195 0.39 9.46 5.51
C THR A 195 -0.15 10.71 4.81
N ASN A 196 0.68 11.29 4.01
CA ASN A 196 0.36 12.51 3.26
C ASN A 196 -0.12 12.24 1.84
N ARG A 197 0.27 11.11 1.21
CA ARG A 197 -0.15 10.71 -0.14
C ARG A 197 -0.55 9.23 -0.14
N ASP A 198 -0.43 8.50 -1.26
CA ASP A 198 -0.93 7.13 -1.38
C ASP A 198 -0.60 6.25 -0.16
N GLY A 199 -1.63 5.62 0.40
CA GLY A 199 -1.46 4.64 1.48
C GLY A 199 -0.95 3.31 0.92
N PHE A 200 -1.86 2.43 0.51
CA PHE A 200 -1.50 1.16 -0.13
C PHE A 200 -1.76 1.23 -1.63
N ASP A 201 -0.71 1.17 -2.41
CA ASP A 201 -0.74 1.06 -3.87
C ASP A 201 -0.44 -0.40 -4.26
N ILE A 202 -1.47 -1.10 -4.71
CA ILE A 202 -1.46 -2.54 -5.00
C ILE A 202 -1.61 -2.71 -6.51
N ASP A 203 -0.47 -2.87 -7.18
CA ASP A 203 -0.38 -2.83 -8.63
C ASP A 203 -0.02 -4.20 -9.23
N CYS A 204 -0.80 -4.70 -10.16
CA CYS A 204 -0.55 -5.99 -10.83
C CYS A 204 -0.40 -7.17 -9.86
N CYS A 205 -1.09 -7.14 -8.71
CA CYS A 205 -0.96 -8.13 -7.65
C CYS A 205 -2.04 -9.21 -7.72
N ARG A 206 -1.74 -10.39 -7.17
CA ARG A 206 -2.66 -11.53 -7.17
C ARG A 206 -2.75 -12.18 -5.79
N ASN A 207 -3.96 -12.64 -5.43
CA ASN A 207 -4.24 -13.28 -4.14
C ASN A 207 -3.89 -12.36 -2.96
N VAL A 208 -4.56 -11.19 -2.91
CA VAL A 208 -4.31 -10.14 -1.91
C VAL A 208 -5.40 -10.15 -0.84
N ARG A 209 -5.00 -9.99 0.40
CA ARG A 209 -5.89 -9.79 1.55
C ARG A 209 -5.48 -8.53 2.30
N ILE A 210 -6.41 -7.56 2.42
CA ILE A 210 -6.23 -6.33 3.19
C ILE A 210 -7.34 -6.29 4.21
N SER A 211 -7.01 -6.35 5.49
CA SER A 211 -8.03 -6.37 6.52
C SER A 211 -7.63 -5.69 7.81
N GLN A 212 -8.62 -5.15 8.52
CA GLN A 212 -8.47 -4.49 9.82
C GLN A 212 -7.48 -3.32 9.80
N CYS A 213 -7.31 -2.66 8.65
CA CYS A 213 -6.39 -1.55 8.49
C CYS A 213 -7.09 -0.21 8.68
N THR A 214 -6.40 0.74 9.31
CA THR A 214 -6.76 2.16 9.35
C THR A 214 -5.80 2.91 8.45
N VAL A 215 -6.31 3.60 7.42
CA VAL A 215 -5.47 4.32 6.45
C VAL A 215 -6.00 5.74 6.26
N ASN A 216 -5.24 6.71 6.73
CA ASN A 216 -5.47 8.13 6.52
C ASN A 216 -4.53 8.67 5.43
N SER A 217 -5.09 9.31 4.39
CA SER A 217 -4.33 9.86 3.27
C SER A 217 -5.05 11.06 2.66
N PRO A 218 -4.89 12.27 3.20
CA PRO A 218 -5.67 13.43 2.76
C PRO A 218 -5.37 13.87 1.32
N TRP A 219 -4.19 13.57 0.79
CA TRP A 219 -3.75 14.12 -0.50
C TRP A 219 -3.80 13.14 -1.67
N ASP A 220 -4.05 11.85 -1.42
CA ASP A 220 -4.28 10.86 -2.46
C ASP A 220 -5.07 9.66 -1.91
N ASP A 221 -5.13 8.55 -2.64
CA ASP A 221 -5.95 7.40 -2.32
C ASP A 221 -5.40 6.64 -1.09
N ALA A 222 -6.26 6.26 -0.15
CA ALA A 222 -5.84 5.49 1.03
C ALA A 222 -5.49 4.04 0.68
N ILE A 223 -6.35 3.38 -0.11
CA ILE A 223 -6.10 2.03 -0.64
C ILE A 223 -6.46 2.07 -2.12
N VAL A 224 -5.49 1.80 -2.97
CA VAL A 224 -5.72 1.80 -4.41
C VAL A 224 -5.22 0.52 -5.06
N LEU A 225 -6.07 -0.09 -5.88
CA LEU A 225 -5.70 -1.19 -6.76
C LEU A 225 -5.39 -0.62 -8.14
N LYS A 226 -4.26 -1.00 -8.70
CA LYS A 226 -3.79 -0.61 -10.04
C LYS A 226 -3.45 -1.84 -10.87
N ALA A 227 -3.42 -1.67 -12.18
CA ALA A 227 -2.97 -2.68 -13.13
C ALA A 227 -2.17 -1.97 -14.22
N SER A 228 -1.05 -1.36 -13.82
CA SER A 228 -0.20 -0.53 -14.68
C SER A 228 0.64 -1.35 -15.67
N TYR A 229 1.36 -0.67 -16.54
CA TYR A 229 2.35 -1.31 -17.41
C TYR A 229 3.79 -1.23 -16.85
N ALA A 230 3.95 -0.95 -15.56
CA ALA A 230 5.26 -0.78 -14.92
C ALA A 230 6.16 -2.02 -14.99
N LEU A 231 5.57 -3.21 -15.12
CA LEU A 231 6.27 -4.49 -15.29
C LEU A 231 6.70 -4.78 -16.74
N GLY A 232 6.36 -3.91 -17.70
CA GLY A 232 6.61 -4.15 -19.13
C GLY A 232 5.74 -5.23 -19.77
N ARG A 233 4.66 -5.62 -19.08
CA ARG A 233 3.67 -6.58 -19.57
C ARG A 233 2.30 -6.25 -18.99
N PHE A 234 1.26 -6.65 -19.68
CA PHE A 234 -0.10 -6.64 -19.13
C PHE A 234 -0.21 -7.69 -18.01
N LYS A 235 -0.62 -7.27 -16.84
CA LYS A 235 -0.89 -8.15 -15.69
C LYS A 235 -2.04 -7.58 -14.89
N ASP A 236 -3.00 -8.45 -14.59
CA ASP A 236 -4.17 -8.08 -13.81
C ASP A 236 -3.85 -7.94 -12.32
N THR A 237 -4.63 -7.12 -11.64
CA THR A 237 -4.81 -7.18 -10.19
C THR A 237 -6.07 -8.01 -9.93
N GLU A 238 -5.90 -9.19 -9.35
CA GLU A 238 -6.97 -10.16 -9.24
C GLU A 238 -6.99 -10.96 -7.93
N ASN A 239 -8.16 -11.52 -7.60
CA ASN A 239 -8.38 -12.31 -6.37
C ASN A 239 -8.07 -11.48 -5.12
N VAL A 240 -8.65 -10.28 -5.01
CA VAL A 240 -8.40 -9.33 -3.93
C VAL A 240 -9.61 -9.28 -2.99
N THR A 241 -9.35 -9.30 -1.69
CA THR A 241 -10.35 -8.98 -0.67
C THR A 241 -9.85 -7.81 0.17
N ILE A 242 -10.68 -6.76 0.29
CA ILE A 242 -10.49 -5.64 1.21
C ILE A 242 -11.66 -5.66 2.19
N SER A 243 -11.38 -5.83 3.48
CA SER A 243 -12.43 -5.93 4.48
C SER A 243 -12.08 -5.28 5.82
N ASP A 244 -13.11 -4.82 6.53
CA ASP A 244 -12.98 -4.30 7.90
C ASP A 244 -11.96 -3.15 8.02
N CYS A 245 -11.86 -2.32 6.97
CA CYS A 245 -10.92 -1.21 6.90
C CYS A 245 -11.63 0.12 7.16
N TYR A 246 -10.89 1.03 7.78
CA TYR A 246 -11.27 2.42 7.95
C TYR A 246 -10.35 3.29 7.08
N VAL A 247 -10.93 4.13 6.22
CA VAL A 247 -10.18 5.05 5.37
C VAL A 247 -10.65 6.49 5.55
N SER A 248 -9.72 7.44 5.52
CA SER A 248 -10.03 8.84 5.83
C SER A 248 -9.09 9.84 5.16
N GLY A 249 -9.52 11.10 5.19
CA GLY A 249 -8.77 12.26 4.68
C GLY A 249 -8.57 13.34 5.74
N PHE A 250 -8.36 13.00 7.00
CA PHE A 250 -7.95 13.96 8.06
C PHE A 250 -6.55 14.50 7.78
N ASP A 251 -6.17 15.57 8.45
CA ASP A 251 -4.83 16.12 8.33
C ASP A 251 -3.78 15.08 8.67
N LYS A 252 -2.70 15.05 7.88
CA LYS A 252 -1.64 14.04 8.02
C LYS A 252 -1.04 14.03 9.42
N GLY A 253 -0.96 12.86 10.03
CA GLY A 253 -0.45 12.64 11.38
C GLY A 253 -1.51 12.74 12.47
N SER A 254 -2.67 13.38 12.20
CA SER A 254 -3.69 13.67 13.20
C SER A 254 -4.53 12.45 13.60
N VAL A 255 -4.55 11.41 12.80
CA VAL A 255 -5.22 10.15 13.14
C VAL A 255 -4.38 9.34 14.12
N LEU A 256 -3.08 9.25 13.92
CA LEU A 256 -2.19 8.52 14.83
C LEU A 256 -1.95 9.24 16.16
N ASP A 257 -1.97 10.57 16.19
CA ASP A 257 -1.85 11.33 17.43
C ASP A 257 -3.19 11.52 18.16
N GLY A 258 -4.30 11.14 17.52
CA GLY A 258 -5.65 11.19 18.09
C GLY A 258 -6.30 12.58 18.07
N SER A 259 -5.74 13.55 17.37
CA SER A 259 -6.29 14.93 17.27
C SER A 259 -7.38 15.10 16.21
N TRP A 260 -7.41 14.24 15.17
CA TRP A 260 -8.43 14.19 14.12
C TRP A 260 -8.68 15.55 13.44
N GLN A 261 -7.63 16.26 13.08
CA GLN A 261 -7.68 17.63 12.55
C GLN A 261 -8.17 17.70 11.10
N LEU A 262 -8.78 18.82 10.75
CA LEU A 262 -9.25 19.15 9.40
C LEU A 262 -8.85 20.59 8.99
N ASP A 263 -7.78 21.11 9.56
CA ASP A 263 -7.35 22.51 9.43
C ASP A 263 -6.41 22.73 8.24
N GLU A 264 -5.70 21.67 7.78
CA GLU A 264 -4.80 21.80 6.64
C GLU A 264 -5.58 22.12 5.36
N PRO A 265 -5.03 23.00 4.50
CA PRO A 265 -5.60 23.21 3.19
C PRO A 265 -5.63 21.91 2.39
N GLN A 266 -6.46 21.89 1.38
CA GLN A 266 -6.59 20.75 0.45
C GLN A 266 -5.24 20.33 -0.14
N ALA A 267 -5.16 19.12 -0.65
CA ALA A 267 -3.97 18.62 -1.31
C ALA A 267 -3.40 19.62 -2.32
N PRO A 268 -2.08 19.82 -2.38
CA PRO A 268 -1.46 20.83 -3.25
C PRO A 268 -1.82 20.72 -4.73
N ASP A 269 -2.14 19.51 -5.19
CA ASP A 269 -2.45 19.16 -6.57
C ASP A 269 -3.93 18.83 -6.83
N HIS A 270 -4.77 18.81 -5.79
CA HIS A 270 -6.20 18.54 -5.90
C HIS A 270 -7.03 19.48 -5.06
N GLY A 271 -8.16 19.92 -5.56
CA GLY A 271 -9.08 20.78 -4.81
C GLY A 271 -9.83 20.10 -3.66
N TYR A 272 -9.53 18.86 -3.28
CA TYR A 272 -10.30 18.08 -2.30
C TYR A 272 -9.43 17.08 -1.57
N ARG A 273 -9.82 16.76 -0.31
CA ARG A 273 -9.28 15.61 0.45
C ARG A 273 -9.62 14.32 -0.28
N THR A 274 -8.67 13.38 -0.42
CA THR A 274 -8.85 12.15 -1.19
C THR A 274 -9.15 10.96 -0.28
N GLY A 275 -8.22 10.32 0.34
CA GLY A 275 -8.36 9.32 1.41
C GLY A 275 -9.31 8.14 1.16
N ARG A 276 -9.56 7.74 -0.07
CA ARG A 276 -10.59 6.76 -0.45
C ARG A 276 -10.04 5.38 -0.80
N ILE A 277 -10.93 4.43 -1.01
CA ILE A 277 -10.61 3.17 -1.70
C ILE A 277 -10.96 3.31 -3.17
N LYS A 278 -10.04 2.89 -4.07
CA LYS A 278 -10.18 3.07 -5.50
C LYS A 278 -9.62 1.88 -6.29
N LEU A 279 -10.20 1.58 -7.43
CA LEU A 279 -9.63 0.78 -8.51
C LEU A 279 -9.27 1.72 -9.67
N GLY A 280 -8.02 1.64 -10.14
CA GLY A 280 -7.47 2.53 -11.17
C GLY A 280 -6.76 3.77 -10.56
N THR A 281 -6.36 4.78 -11.35
CA THR A 281 -6.61 4.97 -12.79
C THR A 281 -5.69 4.14 -13.70
N GLU A 282 -4.46 3.78 -13.27
CA GLU A 282 -3.56 2.92 -14.01
C GLU A 282 -4.23 1.56 -14.23
N SER A 283 -4.58 1.26 -15.48
CA SER A 283 -5.44 0.14 -15.86
C SER A 283 -5.11 -0.40 -17.24
N SER A 284 -3.82 -0.57 -17.53
CA SER A 284 -3.36 -1.26 -18.75
C SER A 284 -3.70 -2.75 -18.71
N GLY A 285 -3.45 -3.41 -17.57
CA GLY A 285 -4.05 -4.71 -17.22
C GLY A 285 -5.46 -4.54 -16.66
N GLY A 286 -6.04 -5.63 -16.17
CA GLY A 286 -7.41 -5.66 -15.69
C GLY A 286 -7.55 -5.74 -14.17
N PHE A 287 -8.79 -5.61 -13.73
CA PHE A 287 -9.25 -5.86 -12.37
C PHE A 287 -10.29 -6.97 -12.39
N ARG A 288 -10.06 -8.05 -11.66
CA ARG A 288 -10.97 -9.19 -11.69
C ARG A 288 -11.08 -9.89 -10.35
N ASN A 289 -12.30 -10.36 -10.04
CA ASN A 289 -12.56 -11.13 -8.83
C ASN A 289 -12.15 -10.39 -7.55
N ILE A 290 -12.77 -9.21 -7.32
CA ILE A 290 -12.45 -8.31 -6.21
C ILE A 290 -13.66 -8.16 -5.30
N VAL A 291 -13.44 -8.30 -4.01
CA VAL A 291 -14.45 -8.08 -2.97
C VAL A 291 -13.99 -6.96 -2.04
N LEU A 292 -14.84 -5.93 -1.88
CA LEU A 292 -14.70 -4.87 -0.90
C LEU A 292 -15.90 -4.91 0.04
N THR A 293 -15.68 -5.08 1.34
CA THR A 293 -16.79 -5.20 2.29
C THR A 293 -16.45 -4.67 3.70
N ASN A 294 -17.47 -4.32 4.48
CA ASN A 294 -17.34 -3.90 5.88
C ASN A 294 -16.39 -2.73 6.09
N CYS A 295 -16.35 -1.74 5.19
CA CYS A 295 -15.41 -0.62 5.27
C CYS A 295 -16.12 0.69 5.63
N ILE A 296 -15.37 1.58 6.27
CA ILE A 296 -15.81 2.92 6.64
C ILE A 296 -14.96 3.95 5.91
N PHE A 297 -15.62 4.94 5.30
CA PHE A 297 -15.00 6.10 4.65
C PHE A 297 -15.39 7.35 5.42
N GLU A 298 -14.42 8.18 5.79
CA GLU A 298 -14.73 9.40 6.54
C GLU A 298 -13.88 10.60 6.11
N HIS A 299 -14.53 11.77 5.92
CA HIS A 299 -13.90 13.02 5.48
C HIS A 299 -13.02 12.86 4.24
N CYS A 300 -13.46 12.07 3.26
CA CYS A 300 -12.71 11.72 2.07
C CYS A 300 -13.61 11.72 0.83
N ARG A 301 -13.06 11.39 -0.33
CA ARG A 301 -13.86 11.08 -1.52
C ARG A 301 -14.57 9.75 -1.33
N GLY A 302 -15.63 9.55 -2.10
CA GLY A 302 -16.31 8.26 -2.16
C GLY A 302 -15.54 7.19 -2.94
N LEU A 303 -16.16 6.02 -3.05
CA LEU A 303 -15.67 4.88 -3.81
C LEU A 303 -15.48 5.22 -5.28
N ALA A 304 -14.36 4.78 -5.88
CA ALA A 304 -14.13 4.94 -7.31
C ALA A 304 -13.68 3.63 -7.98
N LEU A 305 -14.30 3.33 -9.12
CA LEU A 305 -13.94 2.24 -10.01
C LEU A 305 -13.66 2.81 -11.38
N GLU A 306 -12.40 2.77 -11.79
CA GLU A 306 -11.96 3.37 -13.04
C GLU A 306 -11.12 2.39 -13.86
N THR A 307 -11.47 2.21 -15.14
CA THR A 307 -10.59 1.59 -16.13
C THR A 307 -10.51 2.52 -17.34
N VAL A 308 -9.32 2.99 -17.65
CA VAL A 308 -9.13 4.07 -18.63
C VAL A 308 -7.96 3.86 -19.60
N ASP A 309 -7.19 2.77 -19.43
CA ASP A 309 -5.98 2.50 -20.21
C ASP A 309 -6.06 1.20 -21.03
N GLY A 310 -7.27 0.63 -21.18
CA GLY A 310 -7.51 -0.53 -22.02
C GLY A 310 -7.78 -1.83 -21.27
N GLY A 311 -7.57 -1.86 -19.94
CA GLY A 311 -7.85 -3.05 -19.12
C GLY A 311 -9.35 -3.31 -18.90
N HIS A 312 -9.66 -4.52 -18.49
CA HIS A 312 -11.01 -4.89 -18.06
C HIS A 312 -11.20 -4.64 -16.55
N LEU A 313 -12.45 -4.37 -16.14
CA LEU A 313 -12.87 -4.31 -14.75
C LEU A 313 -14.13 -5.16 -14.63
N GLU A 314 -14.02 -6.33 -14.00
CA GLU A 314 -15.12 -7.32 -13.99
C GLU A 314 -15.11 -8.21 -12.75
N ASP A 315 -16.27 -8.78 -12.44
CA ASP A 315 -16.45 -9.68 -11.28
C ASP A 315 -16.13 -8.98 -9.95
N ILE A 316 -16.75 -7.79 -9.74
CA ILE A 316 -16.53 -6.94 -8.58
C ILE A 316 -17.75 -6.99 -7.67
N VAL A 317 -17.53 -7.24 -6.38
CA VAL A 317 -18.56 -7.17 -5.35
C VAL A 317 -18.16 -6.15 -4.29
N ILE A 318 -19.03 -5.17 -4.06
CA ILE A 318 -18.86 -4.15 -3.03
C ILE A 318 -20.10 -4.15 -2.16
N SER A 319 -19.92 -4.34 -0.84
CA SER A 319 -21.05 -4.48 0.05
C SER A 319 -20.76 -3.97 1.48
N ASN A 320 -21.83 -3.58 2.17
CA ASN A 320 -21.76 -3.16 3.58
C ASN A 320 -20.72 -2.06 3.83
N ILE A 321 -20.89 -0.92 3.13
CA ILE A 321 -20.00 0.25 3.26
C ILE A 321 -20.76 1.38 3.95
N THR A 322 -20.12 2.00 4.93
CA THR A 322 -20.58 3.24 5.54
C THR A 322 -19.65 4.38 5.14
N MET A 323 -20.23 5.47 4.67
CA MET A 323 -19.52 6.68 4.27
C MET A 323 -20.05 7.89 5.05
N ARG A 324 -19.17 8.74 5.56
CA ARG A 324 -19.53 9.95 6.31
C ARG A 324 -18.71 11.14 5.84
N ASN A 325 -19.38 12.31 5.73
CA ASN A 325 -18.72 13.56 5.38
C ASN A 325 -17.94 13.46 4.06
N ILE A 326 -18.60 12.91 3.03
CA ILE A 326 -17.97 12.69 1.72
C ILE A 326 -17.88 13.99 0.94
N VAL A 327 -16.68 14.35 0.50
CA VAL A 327 -16.35 15.65 -0.08
C VAL A 327 -16.39 15.68 -1.61
N ASN A 328 -16.75 14.57 -2.25
CA ASN A 328 -16.87 14.44 -3.70
C ASN A 328 -17.92 13.35 -4.02
N ALA A 329 -18.00 12.88 -5.27
CA ALA A 329 -18.94 11.83 -5.67
C ALA A 329 -18.89 10.62 -4.74
N PRO A 330 -20.02 10.22 -4.10
CA PRO A 330 -20.05 9.05 -3.24
C PRO A 330 -19.70 7.75 -3.96
N ILE A 331 -20.18 7.59 -5.19
CA ILE A 331 -19.91 6.43 -6.05
C ILE A 331 -19.51 6.94 -7.43
N PHE A 332 -18.36 6.52 -7.92
CA PHE A 332 -17.81 6.94 -9.20
C PHE A 332 -17.36 5.72 -10.03
N LEU A 333 -18.07 5.42 -11.11
CA LEU A 333 -17.74 4.38 -12.07
C LEU A 333 -17.36 5.04 -13.40
N ARG A 334 -16.17 4.74 -13.91
CA ARG A 334 -15.68 5.31 -15.15
C ARG A 334 -14.98 4.30 -16.04
N LEU A 335 -15.58 4.03 -17.18
CA LEU A 335 -14.90 3.46 -18.33
C LEU A 335 -14.44 4.62 -19.22
N GLY A 336 -13.13 4.76 -19.41
CA GLY A 336 -12.52 5.90 -20.11
C GLY A 336 -11.51 5.48 -21.19
N ALA A 337 -10.94 6.46 -21.86
CA ALA A 337 -9.94 6.27 -22.92
C ALA A 337 -8.77 7.24 -22.73
N ARG A 338 -8.07 7.15 -21.59
CA ARG A 338 -6.81 7.86 -21.36
C ARG A 338 -5.67 7.22 -22.15
N MET A 339 -5.70 5.89 -22.26
CA MET A 339 -4.83 5.07 -23.10
C MET A 339 -3.33 5.21 -22.81
N ARG A 340 -2.94 5.27 -21.53
CA ARG A 340 -1.55 5.15 -21.09
C ARG A 340 -1.11 3.67 -21.17
N SER A 341 -1.08 3.12 -22.37
CA SER A 341 -0.74 1.71 -22.67
C SER A 341 0.01 1.61 -23.97
N PRO A 342 0.66 0.47 -24.29
CA PRO A 342 1.26 0.25 -25.59
C PRO A 342 0.32 0.52 -26.74
N GLU A 343 0.88 0.99 -27.85
CA GLU A 343 0.12 1.28 -29.08
C GLU A 343 -0.68 0.05 -29.53
N GLY A 344 -1.90 0.28 -30.01
CA GLY A 344 -2.82 -0.79 -30.43
C GLY A 344 -3.64 -1.40 -29.29
N THR A 345 -3.46 -0.99 -28.04
CA THR A 345 -4.32 -1.43 -26.93
C THR A 345 -5.75 -0.94 -27.18
N PRO A 346 -6.78 -1.82 -27.14
CA PRO A 346 -8.19 -1.39 -27.32
C PRO A 346 -8.69 -0.64 -26.08
N ILE A 347 -9.85 0.03 -26.22
CA ILE A 347 -10.59 0.54 -25.08
C ILE A 347 -10.99 -0.64 -24.20
N GLY A 348 -10.89 -0.47 -22.87
CA GLY A 348 -11.19 -1.51 -21.90
C GLY A 348 -12.70 -1.84 -21.79
N THR A 349 -13.02 -2.72 -20.85
CA THR A 349 -14.41 -3.12 -20.55
C THR A 349 -14.72 -2.98 -19.06
N MET A 350 -15.99 -2.72 -18.73
CA MET A 350 -16.47 -2.67 -17.35
C MET A 350 -17.79 -3.41 -17.25
N LYS A 351 -17.84 -4.52 -16.51
CA LYS A 351 -19.05 -5.38 -16.44
C LYS A 351 -19.09 -6.29 -15.22
N ARG A 352 -20.29 -6.78 -14.90
CA ARG A 352 -20.54 -7.71 -13.78
C ARG A 352 -20.11 -7.16 -12.44
N ILE A 353 -20.71 -6.03 -12.05
CA ILE A 353 -20.42 -5.30 -10.81
C ILE A 353 -21.66 -5.30 -9.93
N LEU A 354 -21.55 -5.76 -8.71
CA LEU A 354 -22.57 -5.64 -7.68
C LEU A 354 -22.10 -4.64 -6.61
N ILE A 355 -22.91 -3.62 -6.38
CA ILE A 355 -22.74 -2.65 -5.29
C ILE A 355 -23.98 -2.69 -4.42
N SER A 356 -23.84 -3.10 -3.17
CA SER A 356 -24.99 -3.27 -2.28
C SER A 356 -24.73 -2.80 -0.85
N ASP A 357 -25.84 -2.46 -0.17
CA ASP A 357 -25.82 -2.13 1.27
C ASP A 357 -24.86 -0.99 1.60
N ILE A 358 -24.99 0.12 0.86
CA ILE A 358 -24.18 1.33 1.01
C ILE A 358 -24.99 2.40 1.74
N ASN A 359 -24.45 2.91 2.84
CA ASN A 359 -25.01 4.03 3.58
C ASN A 359 -24.08 5.23 3.50
N VAL A 360 -24.56 6.34 2.96
CA VAL A 360 -23.80 7.59 2.87
C VAL A 360 -24.51 8.68 3.67
N TRP A 361 -23.80 9.24 4.62
CA TRP A 361 -24.28 10.29 5.51
C TRP A 361 -23.50 11.58 5.28
N ASN A 362 -24.21 12.69 5.07
CA ASN A 362 -23.60 14.00 4.97
C ASN A 362 -22.61 14.11 3.79
N ALA A 363 -23.00 13.65 2.60
CA ALA A 363 -22.23 13.89 1.38
C ALA A 363 -22.41 15.33 0.89
N ASP A 364 -21.39 15.91 0.28
CA ASP A 364 -21.43 17.23 -0.31
C ASP A 364 -22.43 17.27 -1.48
N SER A 365 -23.48 18.07 -1.34
CA SER A 365 -24.59 18.14 -2.32
C SER A 365 -24.17 18.68 -3.69
N ARG A 366 -22.99 19.26 -3.82
CA ARG A 366 -22.44 19.71 -5.12
C ARG A 366 -22.02 18.56 -6.03
N TYR A 367 -21.87 17.35 -5.49
CA TYR A 367 -21.33 16.20 -6.22
C TYR A 367 -22.29 15.03 -6.21
N SER A 368 -22.78 14.66 -7.38
CA SER A 368 -23.58 13.46 -7.58
C SER A 368 -22.70 12.22 -7.76
N SER A 369 -23.26 11.03 -7.49
CA SER A 369 -22.69 9.78 -7.98
C SER A 369 -22.70 9.76 -9.51
N ILE A 370 -21.62 9.19 -10.11
CA ILE A 370 -21.42 9.25 -11.56
C ILE A 370 -21.17 7.82 -12.10
N ILE A 371 -21.84 7.49 -13.20
CA ILE A 371 -21.54 6.32 -14.03
C ILE A 371 -21.31 6.84 -15.45
N SER A 372 -20.10 6.66 -15.98
CA SER A 372 -19.68 7.21 -17.26
C SER A 372 -18.92 6.21 -18.12
N GLY A 373 -19.44 5.89 -19.30
CA GLY A 373 -18.76 5.17 -20.37
C GLY A 373 -18.20 6.10 -21.45
N VAL A 374 -17.67 5.54 -22.50
CA VAL A 374 -17.20 6.25 -23.69
C VAL A 374 -18.02 5.83 -24.93
N PRO A 375 -18.16 6.67 -25.96
CA PRO A 375 -18.82 6.27 -27.19
C PRO A 375 -18.22 4.97 -27.77
N GLY A 376 -19.08 3.99 -28.02
CA GLY A 376 -18.69 2.68 -28.55
C GLY A 376 -18.23 1.66 -27.51
N ALA A 377 -18.16 2.01 -26.21
CA ALA A 377 -17.87 1.07 -25.12
C ALA A 377 -18.79 1.34 -23.93
N SER A 378 -19.67 0.41 -23.66
CA SER A 378 -20.68 0.49 -22.60
C SER A 378 -20.16 -0.10 -21.30
N ILE A 379 -20.71 0.40 -20.19
CA ILE A 379 -20.65 -0.28 -18.89
C ILE A 379 -21.83 -1.25 -18.84
N GLU A 380 -21.61 -2.50 -18.51
CA GLU A 380 -22.60 -3.59 -18.61
C GLU A 380 -22.79 -4.29 -17.26
N ASP A 381 -23.98 -4.86 -17.04
CA ASP A 381 -24.29 -5.72 -15.88
C ASP A 381 -23.89 -5.11 -14.53
N VAL A 382 -24.28 -3.87 -14.27
CA VAL A 382 -24.06 -3.18 -12.99
C VAL A 382 -25.36 -3.21 -12.19
N THR A 383 -25.29 -3.80 -11.00
CA THR A 383 -26.41 -3.87 -10.07
C THR A 383 -26.17 -3.04 -8.84
N PHE A 384 -27.10 -2.15 -8.52
CA PHE A 384 -27.16 -1.41 -7.26
C PHE A 384 -28.32 -1.93 -6.40
N ARG A 385 -28.07 -2.23 -5.13
CA ARG A 385 -29.08 -2.70 -4.19
C ARG A 385 -28.88 -2.08 -2.81
N ASN A 386 -29.97 -1.64 -2.15
CA ASN A 386 -29.95 -1.05 -0.81
C ASN A 386 -28.93 0.09 -0.70
N ILE A 387 -29.06 1.11 -1.55
CA ILE A 387 -28.19 2.29 -1.56
C ILE A 387 -28.92 3.45 -0.91
N CYS A 388 -28.40 3.94 0.22
CA CYS A 388 -28.91 5.12 0.91
C CYS A 388 -27.90 6.27 0.78
N LEU A 389 -28.27 7.32 0.09
CA LEU A 389 -27.44 8.51 -0.12
C LEU A 389 -28.14 9.72 0.52
N LEU A 390 -27.60 10.19 1.65
CA LEU A 390 -28.06 11.39 2.34
C LEU A 390 -27.02 12.49 2.15
N TYR A 391 -27.40 13.49 1.37
CA TYR A 391 -26.60 14.68 1.14
C TYR A 391 -26.84 15.74 2.23
N THR A 392 -25.89 16.64 2.41
CA THR A 392 -26.14 17.87 3.18
C THR A 392 -27.30 18.61 2.54
N SER A 393 -28.34 18.89 3.31
CA SER A 393 -29.39 19.78 2.83
C SER A 393 -28.80 21.17 2.58
N PRO A 394 -29.03 21.79 1.40
CA PRO A 394 -28.77 23.21 1.25
C PRO A 394 -29.61 23.93 2.32
N SER A 395 -29.01 24.89 3.00
CA SER A 395 -29.76 25.70 3.95
C SER A 395 -30.98 26.31 3.25
N PRO A 396 -32.18 26.29 3.83
CA PRO A 396 -33.35 26.93 3.24
C PRO A 396 -33.21 28.47 3.04
N ARG A 397 -32.04 29.00 3.35
CA ARG A 397 -31.71 30.44 3.28
C ARG A 397 -30.58 30.78 2.32
N ASP A 398 -30.02 29.79 1.61
CA ASP A 398 -28.99 30.02 0.61
C ASP A 398 -29.55 30.11 -0.80
#